data_a0691f2f88c291b7929ca88e462787d6
#
_entry.id   a0691f2f88c291b7929ca88e462787d6
#
_cell.length_a   1.000
_cell.length_b   1.000
_cell.length_c   1.000
_cell.angle_alpha   90.00
_cell.angle_beta   90.00
_cell.angle_gamma   90.00
#
_symmetry.space_group_name_H-M   'P 1'
#
loop_
_entity.id
_entity.type
_entity.pdbx_description
1 polymer ?
#
loop_
_entity_poly.entity_id
_entity_poly.type
_entity_poly.pdbx_seq_one_letter_code
_entity_poly.pdbx_strand_id
1 'polypeptide(L)'
;MMKSMLCVFNRTLLFVVMLFSGLAMASHHEASEAEKNLVQVAANNDDFQTLVMAIKAADLVGTLEGKGPFTVLAPTDDAFAKLPEGTLAALLEPDNKEKLQAILTYHVLPGAISSEEVAKLKLPETVQGGTVTIETDDDGKVTINGANVILADVPASNGVIHVIDTVLIPAQEE
;
A
#
# COMPACT_ATOMS: atom_id res chain seq x y z
N MET A 1 42.17 50.11 29.71
CA MET A 1 41.54 50.31 31.04
C MET A 1 40.62 49.12 31.25
N MET A 2 41.14 48.17 31.95
CA MET A 2 40.84 47.87 33.38
C MET A 2 39.54 47.14 33.49
N LYS A 3 39.61 45.91 33.73
CA LYS A 3 39.70 45.09 34.98
C LYS A 3 38.40 44.32 35.06
N SER A 4 38.45 43.05 35.04
CA SER A 4 38.84 42.12 36.09
C SER A 4 37.75 41.84 37.10
N MET A 5 37.48 40.62 37.31
CA MET A 5 37.33 39.83 38.54
C MET A 5 36.04 38.96 38.45
N LEU A 6 36.17 37.70 38.38
CA LEU A 6 36.64 36.65 39.32
C LEU A 6 35.70 36.47 40.54
N CYS A 7 35.37 35.30 40.74
CA CYS A 7 35.08 34.57 41.98
C CYS A 7 33.69 34.02 42.04
N VAL A 8 33.57 32.79 42.17
CA VAL A 8 33.96 31.74 43.11
C VAL A 8 32.73 31.07 43.73
N PHE A 9 32.68 29.75 43.52
CA PHE A 9 32.37 28.72 44.51
C PHE A 9 31.16 28.87 45.41
N ASN A 10 30.24 27.94 45.26
CA ASN A 10 29.75 27.10 46.37
C ASN A 10 28.79 26.03 45.81
N ARG A 11 29.13 24.85 45.70
CA ARG A 11 29.24 23.69 46.58
C ARG A 11 28.16 23.63 47.66
N THR A 12 27.05 22.93 47.36
CA THR A 12 26.30 22.10 48.32
C THR A 12 25.35 21.20 47.55
N LEU A 13 25.71 20.05 47.43
CA LEU A 13 25.14 18.71 47.73
C LEU A 13 23.75 18.77 48.36
N LEU A 14 22.73 18.39 47.63
CA LEU A 14 21.55 17.76 48.23
C LEU A 14 21.00 16.69 47.30
N PHE A 15 21.27 15.47 47.69
CA PHE A 15 20.60 14.24 47.21
C PHE A 15 19.11 14.36 47.55
N VAL A 16 18.26 14.46 46.52
CA VAL A 16 16.88 14.08 46.65
C VAL A 16 16.64 12.93 45.67
N VAL A 17 16.76 11.75 46.23
CA VAL A 17 16.23 10.52 45.66
C VAL A 17 14.71 10.66 45.73
N MET A 18 14.07 11.02 44.62
CA MET A 18 12.65 10.76 44.41
C MET A 18 12.52 9.52 43.54
N LEU A 19 12.18 8.43 44.23
CA LEU A 19 11.54 7.29 43.61
C LEU A 19 10.29 7.78 42.91
N PHE A 20 10.35 7.93 41.60
CA PHE A 20 9.15 7.97 40.77
C PHE A 20 8.97 6.57 40.21
N SER A 21 8.07 5.84 40.85
CA SER A 21 7.52 4.57 40.40
C SER A 21 7.10 4.71 38.94
N GLY A 22 7.67 3.83 38.12
CA GLY A 22 7.39 3.73 36.70
C GLY A 22 5.91 3.47 36.45
N LEU A 23 5.27 4.41 35.79
CA LEU A 23 4.12 4.11 34.98
C LEU A 23 4.68 3.68 33.62
N ALA A 24 4.72 2.38 33.41
CA ALA A 24 4.94 1.83 32.09
C ALA A 24 3.83 2.31 31.18
N MET A 25 4.04 3.42 30.49
CA MET A 25 3.29 3.72 29.30
C MET A 25 3.64 2.62 28.30
N ALA A 26 2.69 1.72 28.09
CA ALA A 26 2.67 0.85 26.96
C ALA A 26 2.73 1.75 25.73
N SER A 27 3.91 1.86 25.14
CA SER A 27 4.08 2.38 23.80
C SER A 27 3.26 1.46 22.91
N HIS A 28 2.09 1.89 22.51
CA HIS A 28 1.47 1.36 21.32
C HIS A 28 2.45 1.67 20.20
N HIS A 29 3.28 0.69 19.87
CA HIS A 29 3.99 0.66 18.62
C HIS A 29 2.89 0.46 17.57
N GLU A 30 2.37 1.57 17.07
CA GLU A 30 1.87 1.58 15.71
C GLU A 30 3.10 1.27 14.86
N ALA A 31 3.28 -0.02 14.54
CA ALA A 31 4.21 -0.42 13.51
C ALA A 31 3.84 0.41 12.30
N SER A 32 4.72 1.30 11.89
CA SER A 32 4.48 2.16 10.75
C SER A 32 4.14 1.23 9.58
N GLU A 33 3.10 1.54 8.83
CA GLU A 33 2.68 0.71 7.68
C GLU A 33 3.83 0.49 6.70
N ALA A 34 4.81 1.38 6.70
CA ALA A 34 6.07 1.25 5.96
C ALA A 34 6.96 0.05 6.38
N GLU A 35 6.71 -0.62 7.49
CA GLU A 35 7.40 -1.85 7.87
C GLU A 35 6.72 -3.12 7.34
N LYS A 36 5.46 -3.00 6.88
CA LYS A 36 4.67 -4.10 6.33
C LYS A 36 4.84 -4.17 4.81
N ASN A 37 4.95 -5.37 4.27
CA ASN A 37 4.93 -5.53 2.83
C ASN A 37 3.51 -5.32 2.25
N LEU A 38 3.40 -5.19 0.92
CA LEU A 38 2.13 -4.97 0.21
C LEU A 38 1.03 -5.96 0.62
N VAL A 39 1.38 -7.24 0.74
CA VAL A 39 0.42 -8.30 1.13
C VAL A 39 0.00 -8.15 2.59
N GLN A 40 0.92 -7.78 3.48
CA GLN A 40 0.62 -7.57 4.89
C GLN A 40 -0.22 -6.32 5.13
N VAL A 41 0.01 -5.24 4.38
CA VAL A 41 -0.84 -4.05 4.42
C VAL A 41 -2.25 -4.41 4.00
N ALA A 42 -2.42 -5.13 2.88
CA ALA A 42 -3.72 -5.60 2.43
C ALA A 42 -4.38 -6.56 3.44
N ALA A 43 -3.63 -7.50 4.02
CA ALA A 43 -4.17 -8.49 4.97
C ALA A 43 -4.60 -7.87 6.32
N ASN A 44 -4.09 -6.69 6.67
CA ASN A 44 -4.48 -5.98 7.89
C ASN A 44 -5.67 -5.04 7.69
N ASN A 45 -6.18 -4.92 6.48
CA ASN A 45 -7.35 -4.10 6.17
C ASN A 45 -8.52 -5.01 5.78
N ASP A 46 -9.64 -4.81 6.43
CA ASP A 46 -10.86 -5.62 6.23
C ASP A 46 -11.46 -5.44 4.82
N ASP A 47 -11.15 -4.32 4.14
CA ASP A 47 -11.66 -4.03 2.80
C ASP A 47 -11.00 -4.84 1.66
N PHE A 48 -9.95 -5.61 1.97
CA PHE A 48 -9.17 -6.36 0.98
C PHE A 48 -9.15 -7.87 1.20
N GLN A 49 -10.13 -8.40 1.90
CA GLN A 49 -10.19 -9.84 2.20
C GLN A 49 -10.28 -10.68 0.92
N THR A 50 -11.12 -10.26 -0.03
CA THR A 50 -11.26 -10.91 -1.32
C THR A 50 -9.97 -10.85 -2.15
N LEU A 51 -9.30 -9.69 -2.17
CA LEU A 51 -8.01 -9.53 -2.84
C LEU A 51 -6.95 -10.46 -2.26
N VAL A 52 -6.84 -10.55 -0.94
CA VAL A 52 -5.88 -11.45 -0.26
C VAL A 52 -6.18 -12.92 -0.58
N MET A 53 -7.45 -13.31 -0.62
CA MET A 53 -7.84 -14.67 -1.04
C MET A 53 -7.45 -14.93 -2.49
N ALA A 54 -7.67 -13.96 -3.39
CA ALA A 54 -7.29 -14.07 -4.79
C ALA A 54 -5.76 -14.19 -4.98
N ILE A 55 -4.96 -13.39 -4.27
CA ILE A 55 -3.49 -13.46 -4.30
C ILE A 55 -3.00 -14.82 -3.83
N LYS A 56 -3.61 -15.39 -2.77
CA LYS A 56 -3.27 -16.72 -2.25
C LYS A 56 -3.68 -17.83 -3.25
N ALA A 57 -4.86 -17.75 -3.84
CA ALA A 57 -5.34 -18.70 -4.83
C ALA A 57 -4.48 -18.70 -6.10
N ALA A 58 -4.00 -17.52 -6.51
CA ALA A 58 -3.08 -17.36 -7.64
C ALA A 58 -1.63 -17.76 -7.34
N ASP A 59 -1.29 -18.02 -6.07
CA ASP A 59 0.09 -18.32 -5.62
C ASP A 59 1.09 -17.17 -5.90
N LEU A 60 0.60 -15.93 -5.85
CA LEU A 60 1.38 -14.73 -6.12
C LEU A 60 1.92 -14.05 -4.84
N VAL A 61 1.65 -14.61 -3.67
CA VAL A 61 2.12 -14.08 -2.39
C VAL A 61 3.64 -13.87 -2.41
N GLY A 62 4.41 -14.89 -2.77
CA GLY A 62 5.87 -14.81 -2.84
C GLY A 62 6.40 -13.81 -3.87
N THR A 63 5.66 -13.59 -4.96
CA THR A 63 6.02 -12.59 -5.99
C THR A 63 5.80 -11.18 -5.47
N LEU A 64 4.67 -10.94 -4.81
CA LEU A 64 4.31 -9.62 -4.26
C LEU A 64 5.04 -9.30 -2.94
N GLU A 65 5.57 -10.30 -2.23
CA GLU A 65 6.47 -10.13 -1.08
C GLU A 65 7.93 -9.95 -1.50
N GLY A 66 8.23 -10.14 -2.78
CA GLY A 66 9.56 -9.98 -3.34
C GLY A 66 10.12 -8.58 -3.18
N LYS A 67 11.41 -8.47 -3.53
CA LYS A 67 12.12 -7.17 -3.51
C LYS A 67 11.61 -6.30 -4.66
N GLY A 68 10.57 -5.47 -4.35
CA GLY A 68 10.06 -4.45 -5.26
C GLY A 68 11.13 -3.42 -5.66
N PRO A 69 10.80 -2.24 -6.05
CA PRO A 69 9.52 -1.60 -5.76
C PRO A 69 8.39 -2.01 -6.70
N PHE A 70 7.17 -2.09 -6.17
CA PHE A 70 5.95 -2.36 -6.93
C PHE A 70 4.87 -1.33 -6.58
N THR A 71 4.03 -1.01 -7.54
CA THR A 71 2.79 -0.28 -7.30
C THR A 71 1.63 -1.24 -7.50
N VAL A 72 0.80 -1.41 -6.48
CA VAL A 72 -0.36 -2.32 -6.54
C VAL A 72 -1.64 -1.50 -6.56
N LEU A 73 -2.47 -1.75 -7.58
CA LEU A 73 -3.82 -1.23 -7.66
C LEU A 73 -4.73 -2.20 -6.92
N ALA A 74 -5.08 -1.89 -5.66
CA ALA A 74 -5.84 -2.77 -4.78
C ALA A 74 -7.35 -2.49 -4.91
N PRO A 75 -8.13 -3.35 -5.57
CA PRO A 75 -9.57 -3.24 -5.57
C PRO A 75 -10.14 -3.62 -4.19
N THR A 76 -11.14 -2.88 -3.74
CA THR A 76 -11.88 -3.17 -2.50
C THR A 76 -12.81 -4.37 -2.69
N ASP A 77 -13.32 -4.92 -1.58
CA ASP A 77 -14.34 -5.97 -1.62
C ASP A 77 -15.61 -5.51 -2.36
N ASP A 78 -15.97 -4.21 -2.23
CA ASP A 78 -17.05 -3.60 -3.00
C ASP A 78 -16.76 -3.56 -4.51
N ALA A 79 -15.49 -3.43 -4.90
CA ALA A 79 -15.08 -3.51 -6.30
C ALA A 79 -15.32 -4.92 -6.88
N PHE A 80 -15.05 -5.94 -6.11
CA PHE A 80 -15.36 -7.33 -6.49
C PHE A 80 -16.87 -7.59 -6.51
N ALA A 81 -17.65 -6.95 -5.64
CA ALA A 81 -19.10 -7.07 -5.64
C ALA A 81 -19.77 -6.46 -6.91
N LYS A 82 -19.09 -5.54 -7.58
CA LYS A 82 -19.54 -4.97 -8.87
C LYS A 82 -19.34 -5.91 -10.06
N LEU A 83 -18.55 -6.99 -9.89
CA LEU A 83 -18.40 -8.01 -10.94
C LEU A 83 -19.70 -8.79 -11.14
N PRO A 84 -19.97 -9.29 -12.36
CA PRO A 84 -21.10 -10.16 -12.61
C PRO A 84 -21.10 -11.37 -11.66
N GLU A 85 -22.30 -11.76 -11.22
CA GLU A 85 -22.47 -12.93 -10.34
C GLU A 85 -21.79 -14.16 -10.92
N GLY A 86 -21.02 -14.86 -10.09
CA GLY A 86 -20.27 -16.06 -10.50
C GLY A 86 -18.89 -15.79 -11.11
N THR A 87 -18.59 -14.58 -11.56
CA THR A 87 -17.27 -14.26 -12.15
C THR A 87 -16.15 -14.44 -11.12
N LEU A 88 -16.34 -13.94 -9.90
CA LEU A 88 -15.35 -14.10 -8.83
C LEU A 88 -15.15 -15.58 -8.47
N ALA A 89 -16.25 -16.34 -8.34
CA ALA A 89 -16.19 -17.78 -8.06
C ALA A 89 -15.44 -18.53 -9.16
N ALA A 90 -15.77 -18.24 -10.42
CA ALA A 90 -15.10 -18.83 -11.57
C ALA A 90 -13.59 -18.49 -11.62
N LEU A 91 -13.21 -17.26 -11.26
CA LEU A 91 -11.79 -16.85 -11.21
C LEU A 91 -11.02 -17.54 -10.09
N LEU A 92 -11.68 -17.87 -8.98
CA LEU A 92 -11.07 -18.59 -7.85
C LEU A 92 -10.97 -20.09 -8.08
N GLU A 93 -11.58 -20.63 -9.15
CA GLU A 93 -11.45 -22.03 -9.51
C GLU A 93 -10.01 -22.38 -9.92
N PRO A 94 -9.51 -23.56 -9.54
CA PRO A 94 -8.15 -23.99 -9.88
C PRO A 94 -7.86 -24.00 -11.39
N ASP A 95 -8.88 -24.29 -12.20
CA ASP A 95 -8.78 -24.34 -13.67
C ASP A 95 -8.59 -22.95 -14.29
N ASN A 96 -8.95 -21.90 -13.57
CA ASN A 96 -8.83 -20.50 -13.99
C ASN A 96 -7.67 -19.76 -13.33
N LYS A 97 -6.74 -20.47 -12.67
CA LYS A 97 -5.60 -19.89 -11.96
C LYS A 97 -4.77 -18.95 -12.85
N GLU A 98 -4.54 -19.34 -14.11
CA GLU A 98 -3.78 -18.52 -15.06
C GLU A 98 -4.47 -17.19 -15.38
N LYS A 99 -5.82 -17.22 -15.53
CA LYS A 99 -6.60 -15.99 -15.73
C LYS A 99 -6.57 -15.09 -14.51
N LEU A 100 -6.66 -15.68 -13.32
CA LEU A 100 -6.56 -14.95 -12.07
C LEU A 100 -5.18 -14.31 -11.91
N GLN A 101 -4.11 -15.03 -12.25
CA GLN A 101 -2.75 -14.51 -12.26
C GLN A 101 -2.61 -13.34 -13.25
N ALA A 102 -3.14 -13.47 -14.46
CA ALA A 102 -3.12 -12.41 -15.45
C ALA A 102 -3.84 -11.13 -14.96
N ILE A 103 -5.02 -11.30 -14.35
CA ILE A 103 -5.76 -10.17 -13.76
C ILE A 103 -4.97 -9.54 -12.62
N LEU A 104 -4.42 -10.31 -11.68
CA LEU A 104 -3.66 -9.78 -10.55
C LEU A 104 -2.36 -9.11 -11.00
N THR A 105 -1.64 -9.67 -11.97
CA THR A 105 -0.43 -9.05 -12.51
C THR A 105 -0.74 -7.80 -13.35
N TYR A 106 -1.94 -7.71 -13.93
CA TYR A 106 -2.46 -6.50 -14.56
C TYR A 106 -2.72 -5.35 -13.57
N HIS A 107 -2.98 -5.68 -12.30
CA HIS A 107 -3.11 -4.70 -11.22
C HIS A 107 -1.76 -4.29 -10.60
N VAL A 108 -0.65 -4.81 -11.10
CA VAL A 108 0.68 -4.50 -10.57
C VAL A 108 1.49 -3.74 -11.63
N LEU A 109 1.99 -2.58 -11.22
CA LEU A 109 2.91 -1.77 -12.02
C LEU A 109 4.33 -1.94 -11.48
N PRO A 110 5.33 -2.07 -12.35
CA PRO A 110 6.72 -2.10 -11.92
C PRO A 110 7.15 -0.70 -11.47
N GLY A 111 7.78 -0.63 -10.32
CA GLY A 111 8.22 0.64 -9.70
C GLY A 111 7.34 1.11 -8.56
N ALA A 112 7.87 1.94 -7.67
CA ALA A 112 7.08 2.68 -6.69
C ALA A 112 6.66 3.99 -7.34
N ILE A 113 5.43 4.04 -7.84
CA ILE A 113 4.89 5.18 -8.58
C ILE A 113 3.90 5.87 -7.65
N SER A 114 4.17 7.12 -7.31
CA SER A 114 3.26 7.94 -6.50
C SER A 114 2.05 8.39 -7.32
N SER A 115 1.00 8.81 -6.64
CA SER A 115 -0.21 9.34 -7.29
C SER A 115 0.07 10.51 -8.24
N GLU A 116 1.05 11.37 -7.88
CA GLU A 116 1.48 12.47 -8.75
C GLU A 116 2.19 11.98 -10.02
N GLU A 117 2.93 10.89 -9.92
CA GLU A 117 3.60 10.27 -11.06
C GLU A 117 2.61 9.48 -11.90
N VAL A 118 1.71 8.72 -11.26
CA VAL A 118 0.59 8.03 -11.91
C VAL A 118 -0.21 9.00 -12.76
N ALA A 119 -0.58 10.16 -12.22
CA ALA A 119 -1.33 11.20 -12.94
C ALA A 119 -0.61 11.76 -14.18
N LYS A 120 0.72 11.69 -14.22
CA LYS A 120 1.54 12.13 -15.37
C LYS A 120 1.72 11.04 -16.42
N LEU A 121 1.59 9.77 -16.03
CA LEU A 121 1.67 8.62 -16.90
C LEU A 121 0.30 8.43 -17.56
N LYS A 122 0.23 8.48 -18.88
CA LYS A 122 -1.03 8.26 -19.60
C LYS A 122 -1.32 6.78 -19.87
N LEU A 123 -0.29 5.99 -20.10
CA LEU A 123 -0.36 4.59 -20.50
C LEU A 123 0.81 3.80 -19.88
N PRO A 124 0.89 3.64 -18.56
CA PRO A 124 1.91 2.79 -17.96
C PRO A 124 1.68 1.31 -18.31
N GLU A 125 2.77 0.60 -18.48
CA GLU A 125 2.78 -0.85 -18.69
C GLU A 125 2.73 -1.58 -17.36
N THR A 126 1.90 -2.61 -17.27
CA THR A 126 1.76 -3.47 -16.10
C THR A 126 2.75 -4.63 -16.12
N VAL A 127 2.91 -5.33 -15.00
CA VAL A 127 3.76 -6.54 -14.92
C VAL A 127 3.27 -7.65 -15.85
N GLN A 128 1.99 -7.64 -16.18
CA GLN A 128 1.40 -8.58 -17.14
C GLN A 128 1.80 -8.27 -18.60
N GLY A 129 2.27 -7.04 -18.89
CA GLY A 129 2.64 -6.57 -20.24
C GLY A 129 1.54 -5.78 -20.94
N GLY A 130 0.37 -5.68 -20.36
CA GLY A 130 -0.71 -4.81 -20.84
C GLY A 130 -0.52 -3.37 -20.35
N THR A 131 -1.17 -2.42 -21.03
CA THR A 131 -1.17 -1.02 -20.61
C THR A 131 -2.49 -0.67 -19.91
N VAL A 132 -2.42 0.23 -18.93
CA VAL A 132 -3.60 0.83 -18.30
C VAL A 132 -3.71 2.29 -18.70
N THR A 133 -4.94 2.76 -18.94
CA THR A 133 -5.18 4.17 -19.26
C THR A 133 -5.40 4.92 -17.95
N ILE A 134 -4.64 5.99 -17.75
CA ILE A 134 -4.79 6.88 -16.60
C ILE A 134 -5.38 8.20 -17.09
N GLU A 135 -6.45 8.59 -16.46
CA GLU A 135 -7.12 9.89 -16.71
C GLU A 135 -7.18 10.65 -15.39
N THR A 136 -7.01 11.95 -15.49
CA THR A 136 -7.19 12.86 -14.36
C THR A 136 -8.27 13.86 -14.76
N ASP A 137 -9.31 13.96 -13.95
CA ASP A 137 -10.37 14.93 -14.18
C ASP A 137 -9.96 16.35 -13.75
N ASP A 138 -10.82 17.33 -14.05
CA ASP A 138 -10.57 18.74 -13.73
C ASP A 138 -10.53 19.00 -12.20
N ASP A 139 -11.08 18.10 -11.40
CA ASP A 139 -11.05 18.14 -9.93
C ASP A 139 -9.79 17.48 -9.35
N GLY A 140 -8.90 16.95 -10.19
CA GLY A 140 -7.66 16.27 -9.79
C GLY A 140 -7.87 14.83 -9.35
N LYS A 141 -9.04 14.24 -9.60
CA LYS A 141 -9.32 12.85 -9.30
C LYS A 141 -8.73 11.95 -10.37
N VAL A 142 -7.98 10.96 -9.94
CA VAL A 142 -7.34 10.00 -10.84
C VAL A 142 -8.25 8.80 -11.07
N THR A 143 -8.42 8.42 -12.32
CA THR A 143 -9.08 7.18 -12.74
C THR A 143 -8.10 6.33 -13.55
N ILE A 144 -8.20 5.03 -13.37
CA ILE A 144 -7.36 4.04 -14.04
C ILE A 144 -8.26 3.04 -14.75
N ASN A 145 -8.25 3.04 -16.09
CA ASN A 145 -9.21 2.27 -16.92
C ASN A 145 -10.68 2.47 -16.48
N GLY A 146 -11.04 3.69 -16.07
CA GLY A 146 -12.37 4.02 -15.57
C GLY A 146 -12.65 3.62 -14.12
N ALA A 147 -11.72 2.97 -13.42
CA ALA A 147 -11.79 2.74 -11.98
C ALA A 147 -11.33 3.99 -11.23
N ASN A 148 -12.11 4.43 -10.24
CA ASN A 148 -11.71 5.58 -9.44
C ASN A 148 -10.67 5.17 -8.39
N VAL A 149 -9.64 5.99 -8.21
CA VAL A 149 -8.73 5.86 -7.07
C VAL A 149 -9.39 6.48 -5.85
N ILE A 150 -9.68 5.64 -4.85
CA ILE A 150 -10.34 6.06 -3.60
C ILE A 150 -9.31 6.57 -2.60
N LEU A 151 -8.19 5.87 -2.50
CA LEU A 151 -7.08 6.19 -1.62
C LEU A 151 -5.78 5.92 -2.37
N ALA A 152 -4.90 6.90 -2.37
CA ALA A 152 -3.61 6.82 -3.03
C ALA A 152 -2.47 6.85 -2.02
N ASP A 153 -1.28 6.46 -2.48
CA ASP A 153 -0.03 6.60 -1.74
C ASP A 153 0.00 5.89 -0.37
N VAL A 154 -0.64 4.73 -0.26
CA VAL A 154 -0.52 3.89 0.93
C VAL A 154 0.86 3.22 0.92
N PRO A 155 1.75 3.57 1.86
CA PRO A 155 3.12 3.09 1.83
C PRO A 155 3.23 1.64 2.28
N ALA A 156 4.08 0.87 1.61
CA ALA A 156 4.48 -0.46 2.02
C ALA A 156 6.01 -0.60 1.93
N SER A 157 6.59 -1.56 2.65
CA SER A 157 8.05 -1.75 2.70
C SER A 157 8.67 -2.09 1.33
N ASN A 158 7.90 -2.61 0.43
CA ASN A 158 8.33 -3.02 -0.91
C ASN A 158 7.53 -2.36 -2.05
N GLY A 159 6.82 -1.26 -1.76
CA GLY A 159 6.09 -0.54 -2.80
C GLY A 159 5.03 0.43 -2.29
N VAL A 160 4.08 0.74 -3.15
CA VAL A 160 2.95 1.65 -2.88
C VAL A 160 1.65 0.97 -3.29
N ILE A 161 0.58 1.23 -2.54
CA ILE A 161 -0.76 0.74 -2.87
C ILE A 161 -1.66 1.92 -3.22
N HIS A 162 -2.38 1.80 -4.31
CA HIS A 162 -3.48 2.67 -4.67
C HIS A 162 -4.78 1.88 -4.62
N VAL A 163 -5.72 2.33 -3.82
CA VAL A 163 -7.02 1.68 -3.63
C VAL A 163 -7.97 2.14 -4.72
N ILE A 164 -8.58 1.19 -5.41
CA ILE A 164 -9.54 1.45 -6.50
C ILE A 164 -10.91 0.83 -6.20
N ASP A 165 -11.96 1.47 -6.73
CA ASP A 165 -13.36 1.08 -6.53
C ASP A 165 -13.90 0.07 -7.56
N THR A 166 -13.05 -0.35 -8.50
CA THR A 166 -13.45 -1.25 -9.59
C THR A 166 -12.28 -2.17 -9.95
N VAL A 167 -12.57 -3.44 -10.22
CA VAL A 167 -11.57 -4.43 -10.66
C VAL A 167 -11.23 -4.18 -12.12
N LEU A 168 -9.94 -4.07 -12.43
CA LEU A 168 -9.46 -3.95 -13.80
C LEU A 168 -9.43 -5.34 -14.46
N ILE A 169 -10.14 -5.49 -15.54
CA ILE A 169 -10.12 -6.72 -16.34
C ILE A 169 -9.33 -6.40 -17.61
N PRO A 170 -8.20 -7.09 -17.85
CA PRO A 170 -7.49 -6.91 -19.11
C PRO A 170 -8.42 -7.28 -20.26
N ALA A 171 -8.45 -6.44 -21.31
CA ALA A 171 -9.10 -6.83 -22.55
C ALA A 171 -8.40 -8.09 -23.06
N GLN A 172 -9.13 -9.20 -23.14
CA GLN A 172 -8.60 -10.42 -23.73
C GLN A 172 -8.42 -10.11 -25.22
N GLU A 173 -7.19 -10.03 -25.71
CA GLU A 173 -6.93 -10.11 -27.13
C GLU A 173 -7.32 -11.53 -27.56
N GLU A 174 -8.42 -11.65 -28.29
CA GLU A 174 -8.83 -12.89 -28.97
C GLU A 174 -7.85 -13.22 -30.11
#